data_16a0a601179ecd9f443f80e47a3da5b7
#
_entry.id   16a0a601179ecd9f443f80e47a3da5b7
#
_cell.length_a   1.000
_cell.length_b   1.000
_cell.length_c   1.000
_cell.angle_alpha   90.00
_cell.angle_beta   90.00
_cell.angle_gamma   90.00
#
_symmetry.space_group_name_H-M   'P 1'
#
loop_
_entity.id
_entity.type
_entity.pdbx_description
1 polymer ?
#
loop_
_entity_poly.entity_id
_entity_poly.type
_entity_poly.pdbx_seq_one_letter_code
_entity_poly.pdbx_strand_id
1 'polypeptide(L)'
;MSTTLNYNALSSFVDVDDVDVDFHSVIETSFDGNYENEETIDAIFKYYRKHGFPYYKFTEQEKITEMRRLRKVPCGQYLSDEIVRQTMHGLGLAWSYFPHSWNVRCNDKKSPMDAFKDDESFRKVIRKCLMFRTKYDGKLMSDMYLRKILKIATGVQGVSNFRPTAASAIYETFGGAGTTWDMSCGWGGRLLGALMSKRIHTYIGTDPSTLTYRGLGKMRDDFSYLGKNVELHCLGSEAYLPQPNSIDLCFTSPPYFDTERYSEEDTQSYLKFPSYKDWSNGFLQQTLRHVNRGLKKGGHLLLNIANAGKFPIEEDAVRLAKKVGLTHKGELKLSLSALNAGGFKYEPIFIFIKEQ
;
A
#
# COMPACT_ATOMS: atom_id res chain seq x y z
N MET A 1 -8.11 -0.96 -33.63
CA MET A 1 -9.09 -1.89 -33.03
C MET A 1 -8.91 -1.79 -31.51
N SER A 2 -9.87 -1.15 -30.86
CA SER A 2 -9.85 -0.93 -29.41
C SER A 2 -10.23 -2.23 -28.72
N THR A 3 -9.30 -2.91 -28.09
CA THR A 3 -9.57 -4.03 -27.18
C THR A 3 -10.10 -3.46 -25.88
N THR A 4 -11.40 -3.38 -25.76
CA THR A 4 -12.11 -3.12 -24.51
C THR A 4 -11.79 -4.27 -23.55
N LEU A 5 -10.92 -4.01 -22.56
CA LEU A 5 -10.64 -4.96 -21.47
C LEU A 5 -11.95 -5.22 -20.72
N ASN A 6 -12.39 -6.47 -20.79
CA ASN A 6 -13.63 -6.92 -20.15
C ASN A 6 -13.43 -6.92 -18.62
N TYR A 7 -13.88 -5.88 -17.94
CA TYR A 7 -13.79 -5.71 -16.48
C TYR A 7 -14.44 -6.84 -15.67
N ASN A 8 -15.37 -7.59 -16.27
CA ASN A 8 -16.07 -8.70 -15.62
C ASN A 8 -15.19 -9.96 -15.45
N ALA A 9 -14.12 -10.13 -16.23
CA ALA A 9 -13.21 -11.26 -16.05
C ALA A 9 -12.22 -11.05 -14.87
N LEU A 10 -12.09 -9.82 -14.37
CA LEU A 10 -11.21 -9.47 -13.26
C LEU A 10 -11.91 -9.56 -11.89
N SER A 11 -13.23 -9.68 -11.85
CA SER A 11 -14.03 -9.80 -10.62
C SER A 11 -14.00 -11.19 -9.97
N SER A 12 -13.41 -12.18 -10.63
CA SER A 12 -13.34 -13.57 -10.12
C SER A 12 -12.15 -13.86 -9.20
N PHE A 13 -11.31 -12.88 -8.90
CA PHE A 13 -10.39 -12.96 -7.77
C PHE A 13 -11.18 -12.60 -6.51
N VAL A 14 -11.78 -13.61 -5.91
CA VAL A 14 -12.37 -13.52 -4.59
C VAL A 14 -11.21 -13.23 -3.63
N ASP A 15 -11.20 -12.06 -2.98
CA ASP A 15 -10.64 -12.01 -1.65
C ASP A 15 -11.33 -13.17 -0.92
N VAL A 16 -10.57 -14.17 -0.48
CA VAL A 16 -11.13 -15.27 0.29
C VAL A 16 -11.58 -14.64 1.59
N ASP A 17 -12.83 -14.16 1.59
CA ASP A 17 -13.54 -13.89 2.82
C ASP A 17 -13.79 -15.28 3.42
N ASP A 18 -13.05 -15.64 4.43
CA ASP A 18 -13.47 -16.64 5.40
C ASP A 18 -14.78 -16.11 6.01
N VAL A 19 -15.86 -16.42 5.33
CA VAL A 19 -17.18 -16.09 5.82
C VAL A 19 -17.45 -17.09 6.94
N ASP A 20 -17.32 -16.60 8.17
CA ASP A 20 -17.76 -17.36 9.33
C ASP A 20 -19.25 -17.67 9.15
N VAL A 21 -19.58 -18.96 9.05
CA VAL A 21 -20.95 -19.46 8.84
C VAL A 21 -21.90 -18.91 9.92
N ASP A 22 -21.41 -18.70 11.14
CA ASP A 22 -22.16 -18.09 12.25
C ASP A 22 -22.53 -16.62 11.97
N PHE A 23 -21.69 -15.87 11.27
CA PHE A 23 -21.98 -14.48 10.91
C PHE A 23 -23.14 -14.35 9.90
N HIS A 24 -23.18 -15.22 8.90
CA HIS A 24 -24.29 -15.24 7.95
C HIS A 24 -25.61 -15.60 8.63
N SER A 25 -25.62 -16.60 9.51
CA SER A 25 -26.84 -17.01 10.23
C SER A 25 -27.39 -15.89 11.11
N VAL A 26 -26.52 -15.11 11.77
CA VAL A 26 -26.92 -13.97 12.61
C VAL A 26 -27.56 -12.84 11.79
N ILE A 27 -27.04 -12.55 10.59
CA ILE A 27 -27.58 -11.48 9.74
C ILE A 27 -28.82 -11.93 8.97
N GLU A 28 -28.85 -13.15 8.41
CA GLU A 28 -29.98 -13.68 7.66
C GLU A 28 -31.25 -13.79 8.49
N THR A 29 -31.12 -14.05 9.81
CA THR A 29 -32.28 -14.17 10.71
C THR A 29 -32.83 -12.84 11.21
N SER A 30 -32.06 -11.74 11.14
CA SER A 30 -32.45 -10.45 11.74
C SER A 30 -32.55 -9.29 10.74
N PHE A 31 -32.13 -9.46 9.48
CA PHE A 31 -32.14 -8.39 8.49
C PHE A 31 -33.38 -8.41 7.61
N ASP A 32 -34.24 -7.42 7.81
CA ASP A 32 -35.51 -7.20 7.06
C ASP A 32 -35.36 -6.22 5.87
N GLY A 33 -34.13 -5.86 5.48
CA GLY A 33 -33.84 -4.85 4.46
C GLY A 33 -33.75 -3.42 5.00
N ASN A 34 -34.03 -3.20 6.26
CA ASN A 34 -33.91 -1.91 6.93
C ASN A 34 -32.53 -1.74 7.57
N TYR A 35 -31.68 -0.89 6.99
CA TYR A 35 -30.32 -0.60 7.50
C TYR A 35 -30.32 0.19 8.84
N GLU A 36 -31.46 0.67 9.29
CA GLU A 36 -31.67 1.35 10.58
C GLU A 36 -32.23 0.41 11.66
N ASN A 37 -32.43 -0.88 11.32
CA ASN A 37 -32.90 -1.87 12.28
C ASN A 37 -31.88 -2.08 13.41
N GLU A 38 -32.24 -1.60 14.62
CA GLU A 38 -31.35 -1.64 15.79
C GLU A 38 -31.04 -3.06 16.25
N GLU A 39 -31.95 -4.03 16.05
CA GLU A 39 -31.70 -5.44 16.41
C GLU A 39 -30.60 -6.03 15.54
N THR A 40 -30.64 -5.75 14.24
CA THR A 40 -29.58 -6.18 13.30
C THR A 40 -28.25 -5.52 13.63
N ILE A 41 -28.25 -4.20 13.90
CA ILE A 41 -27.03 -3.47 14.27
C ILE A 41 -26.45 -4.05 15.57
N ASP A 42 -27.30 -4.34 16.57
CA ASP A 42 -26.87 -4.87 17.86
C ASP A 42 -26.33 -6.30 17.74
N ALA A 43 -26.95 -7.14 16.90
CA ALA A 43 -26.47 -8.49 16.61
C ALA A 43 -25.07 -8.47 15.96
N ILE A 44 -24.84 -7.64 14.94
CA ILE A 44 -23.55 -7.46 14.28
C ILE A 44 -22.51 -6.89 15.27
N PHE A 45 -22.91 -5.89 16.05
CA PHE A 45 -22.06 -5.29 17.06
C PHE A 45 -21.58 -6.32 18.08
N LYS A 46 -22.48 -7.13 18.66
CA LYS A 46 -22.18 -8.20 19.62
C LYS A 46 -21.27 -9.25 18.99
N TYR A 47 -21.52 -9.63 17.73
CA TYR A 47 -20.67 -10.56 16.99
C TYR A 47 -19.21 -10.08 16.98
N TYR A 48 -18.93 -8.87 16.51
CA TYR A 48 -17.56 -8.36 16.44
C TYR A 48 -16.94 -8.05 17.81
N ARG A 49 -17.75 -7.73 18.83
CA ARG A 49 -17.25 -7.63 20.20
C ARG A 49 -16.77 -8.98 20.74
N LYS A 50 -17.44 -10.06 20.36
CA LYS A 50 -17.06 -11.43 20.72
C LYS A 50 -15.85 -11.94 19.92
N HIS A 51 -15.83 -11.74 18.62
CA HIS A 51 -14.83 -12.32 17.70
C HIS A 51 -13.62 -11.41 17.44
N GLY A 52 -13.73 -10.12 17.77
CA GLY A 52 -12.67 -9.13 17.61
C GLY A 52 -12.63 -8.50 16.21
N PHE A 53 -11.55 -7.78 15.94
CA PHE A 53 -11.35 -7.09 14.67
C PHE A 53 -11.10 -8.09 13.54
N PRO A 54 -11.75 -7.97 12.38
CA PRO A 54 -11.63 -8.90 11.26
C PRO A 54 -10.35 -8.65 10.45
N TYR A 55 -9.19 -9.04 10.99
CA TYR A 55 -7.94 -8.96 10.26
C TYR A 55 -7.94 -9.86 9.02
N TYR A 56 -7.16 -9.48 7.99
CA TYR A 56 -6.85 -10.40 6.90
C TYR A 56 -6.08 -11.60 7.44
N LYS A 57 -6.55 -12.80 7.14
CA LYS A 57 -5.93 -14.06 7.53
C LYS A 57 -5.77 -14.94 6.31
N PHE A 58 -4.63 -15.59 6.19
CA PHE A 58 -4.33 -16.56 5.14
C PHE A 58 -3.58 -17.72 5.75
N THR A 59 -4.01 -18.93 5.46
CA THR A 59 -3.24 -20.14 5.73
C THR A 59 -2.02 -20.18 4.81
N GLU A 60 -1.03 -21.00 5.12
CA GLU A 60 0.15 -21.16 4.26
C GLU A 60 -0.23 -21.62 2.85
N GLN A 61 -1.19 -22.54 2.73
CA GLN A 61 -1.66 -23.03 1.44
C GLN A 61 -2.38 -21.95 0.62
N GLU A 62 -3.16 -21.09 1.27
CA GLU A 62 -3.81 -19.96 0.62
C GLU A 62 -2.80 -18.91 0.15
N LYS A 63 -1.78 -18.61 0.93
CA LYS A 63 -0.68 -17.70 0.54
C LYS A 63 0.02 -18.22 -0.73
N ILE A 64 0.36 -19.52 -0.78
CA ILE A 64 0.99 -20.16 -1.95
C ILE A 64 0.05 -20.09 -3.16
N THR A 65 -1.22 -20.40 -2.97
CA THR A 65 -2.23 -20.39 -4.03
C THR A 65 -2.41 -18.98 -4.59
N GLU A 66 -2.54 -18.00 -3.71
CA GLU A 66 -2.68 -16.58 -4.10
C GLU A 66 -1.42 -16.09 -4.84
N MET A 67 -0.22 -16.38 -4.35
CA MET A 67 1.01 -16.02 -5.03
C MET A 67 1.10 -16.65 -6.44
N ARG A 68 0.67 -17.90 -6.60
CA ARG A 68 0.62 -18.56 -7.93
C ARG A 68 -0.34 -17.84 -8.89
N ARG A 69 -1.48 -17.35 -8.39
CA ARG A 69 -2.43 -16.55 -9.17
C ARG A 69 -1.83 -15.20 -9.54
N LEU A 70 -1.26 -14.50 -8.58
CA LEU A 70 -0.64 -13.18 -8.76
C LEU A 70 0.47 -13.20 -9.81
N ARG A 71 1.31 -14.23 -9.83
CA ARG A 71 2.38 -14.37 -10.83
C ARG A 71 1.90 -14.65 -12.26
N LYS A 72 0.61 -14.98 -12.42
CA LYS A 72 -0.03 -15.12 -13.75
C LYS A 72 -0.62 -13.81 -14.25
N VAL A 73 -0.76 -12.80 -13.38
CA VAL A 73 -1.30 -11.49 -13.77
C VAL A 73 -0.32 -10.80 -14.72
N PRO A 74 -0.76 -10.41 -15.91
CA PRO A 74 0.12 -9.76 -16.90
C PRO A 74 0.37 -8.29 -16.53
N CYS A 75 1.12 -8.05 -15.46
CA CYS A 75 1.27 -6.73 -14.86
C CYS A 75 1.88 -5.69 -15.81
N GLY A 76 2.73 -6.08 -16.77
CA GLY A 76 3.33 -5.15 -17.72
C GLY A 76 2.32 -4.28 -18.49
N GLN A 77 1.11 -4.79 -18.74
CA GLN A 77 0.04 -4.04 -19.41
C GLN A 77 -0.65 -2.98 -18.53
N TYR A 78 -0.37 -2.95 -17.22
CA TYR A 78 -0.91 -1.90 -16.34
C TYR A 78 -0.13 -0.59 -16.40
N LEU A 79 0.99 -0.54 -17.13
CA LEU A 79 1.70 0.69 -17.45
C LEU A 79 1.63 0.94 -18.95
N SER A 80 0.87 1.94 -19.37
CA SER A 80 0.77 2.43 -20.75
C SER A 80 0.46 3.92 -20.75
N ASP A 81 0.98 4.65 -21.75
CA ASP A 81 0.72 6.08 -21.94
C ASP A 81 0.99 6.91 -20.67
N GLU A 82 2.11 6.61 -19.99
CA GLU A 82 2.51 7.25 -18.72
C GLU A 82 1.51 7.01 -17.55
N ILE A 83 0.50 6.18 -17.75
CA ILE A 83 -0.50 5.86 -16.72
C ILE A 83 -0.21 4.49 -16.11
N VAL A 84 -0.02 4.47 -14.79
CA VAL A 84 0.07 3.24 -13.99
C VAL A 84 -1.31 2.91 -13.45
N ARG A 85 -1.94 1.89 -14.03
CA ARG A 85 -3.21 1.35 -13.53
C ARG A 85 -2.96 0.41 -12.35
N GLN A 86 -3.92 0.34 -11.47
CA GLN A 86 -3.81 -0.51 -10.29
C GLN A 86 -5.05 -1.36 -10.08
N THR A 87 -4.87 -2.53 -9.50
CA THR A 87 -5.96 -3.45 -9.14
C THR A 87 -5.88 -3.80 -7.66
N MET A 88 -6.90 -4.48 -7.15
CA MET A 88 -6.93 -4.94 -5.75
C MET A 88 -6.17 -6.27 -5.54
N HIS A 89 -5.72 -6.93 -6.61
CA HIS A 89 -5.06 -8.23 -6.53
C HIS A 89 -3.82 -8.19 -5.62
N GLY A 90 -3.74 -9.13 -4.69
CA GLY A 90 -2.66 -9.26 -3.73
C GLY A 90 -2.70 -8.26 -2.57
N LEU A 91 -3.63 -7.29 -2.57
CA LEU A 91 -3.66 -6.28 -1.52
C LEU A 91 -4.05 -6.89 -0.16
N GLY A 92 -5.05 -7.78 -0.11
CA GLY A 92 -5.44 -8.49 1.10
C GLY A 92 -4.29 -9.34 1.66
N LEU A 93 -3.59 -10.06 0.78
CA LEU A 93 -2.40 -10.82 1.13
C LEU A 93 -1.30 -9.92 1.72
N ALA A 94 -1.00 -8.77 1.10
CA ALA A 94 -0.04 -7.83 1.66
C ALA A 94 -0.47 -7.35 3.06
N TRP A 95 -1.72 -6.94 3.23
CA TRP A 95 -2.24 -6.47 4.52
C TRP A 95 -2.19 -7.52 5.64
N SER A 96 -2.26 -8.81 5.32
CA SER A 96 -2.24 -9.89 6.33
C SER A 96 -0.94 -9.93 7.15
N TYR A 97 0.14 -9.38 6.63
CA TYR A 97 1.43 -9.28 7.31
C TYR A 97 1.55 -8.08 8.26
N PHE A 98 0.62 -7.13 8.17
CA PHE A 98 0.72 -5.85 8.88
C PHE A 98 -0.56 -5.51 9.67
N PRO A 99 -0.99 -6.35 10.63
CA PRO A 99 -2.19 -6.09 11.42
C PRO A 99 -2.12 -4.78 12.21
N HIS A 100 -0.93 -4.31 12.56
CA HIS A 100 -0.72 -3.05 13.26
C HIS A 100 -1.05 -1.81 12.42
N SER A 101 -1.13 -1.93 11.08
CA SER A 101 -1.52 -0.83 10.20
C SER A 101 -2.90 -0.23 10.51
N TRP A 102 -3.78 -1.01 11.13
CA TRP A 102 -5.11 -0.57 11.54
C TRP A 102 -5.09 0.39 12.74
N ASN A 103 -3.97 0.46 13.48
CA ASN A 103 -3.77 1.38 14.60
C ASN A 103 -3.15 2.74 14.18
N VAL A 104 -2.66 2.85 12.95
CA VAL A 104 -1.98 4.06 12.47
C VAL A 104 -2.97 5.20 12.32
N ARG A 105 -2.61 6.36 12.86
CA ARG A 105 -3.37 7.61 12.74
C ARG A 105 -2.81 8.47 11.60
N CYS A 106 -3.72 8.96 10.76
CA CYS A 106 -3.40 9.86 9.67
C CYS A 106 -3.92 11.25 10.00
N ASN A 107 -3.05 12.24 10.00
CA ASN A 107 -3.38 13.59 10.46
C ASN A 107 -3.96 13.54 11.89
N ASP A 108 -4.97 14.36 12.19
CA ASP A 108 -5.64 14.40 13.49
C ASP A 108 -6.89 13.50 13.56
N LYS A 109 -7.00 12.51 12.66
CA LYS A 109 -8.16 11.62 12.60
C LYS A 109 -7.94 10.34 13.42
N LYS A 110 -9.06 9.75 13.85
CA LYS A 110 -9.05 8.41 14.48
C LYS A 110 -8.48 7.37 13.53
N SER A 111 -7.75 6.40 14.06
CA SER A 111 -7.42 5.19 13.30
C SER A 111 -8.66 4.31 13.10
N PRO A 112 -8.66 3.38 12.13
CA PRO A 112 -9.74 2.40 12.00
C PRO A 112 -9.93 1.56 13.27
N MET A 113 -8.87 1.26 14.00
CA MET A 113 -8.94 0.52 15.26
C MET A 113 -9.56 1.36 16.40
N ASP A 114 -9.25 2.66 16.46
CA ASP A 114 -9.90 3.56 17.42
C ASP A 114 -11.43 3.58 17.18
N ALA A 115 -11.85 3.66 15.91
CA ALA A 115 -13.27 3.65 15.56
C ALA A 115 -13.94 2.29 15.83
N PHE A 116 -13.20 1.19 15.63
CA PHE A 116 -13.68 -0.14 15.99
C PHE A 116 -13.85 -0.31 17.50
N LYS A 117 -12.95 0.21 18.32
CA LYS A 117 -12.99 0.09 19.80
C LYS A 117 -14.06 0.98 20.44
N ASP A 118 -14.36 2.13 19.86
CA ASP A 118 -15.36 3.07 20.34
C ASP A 118 -16.77 2.61 19.91
N ASP A 119 -17.61 2.27 20.90
CA ASP A 119 -18.91 1.65 20.65
C ASP A 119 -19.83 2.48 19.77
N GLU A 120 -19.87 3.80 20.00
CA GLU A 120 -20.72 4.70 19.20
C GLU A 120 -20.22 4.81 17.76
N SER A 121 -18.91 4.99 17.58
CA SER A 121 -18.29 5.04 16.25
C SER A 121 -18.49 3.73 15.52
N PHE A 122 -18.35 2.60 16.18
CA PHE A 122 -18.48 1.30 15.54
C PHE A 122 -19.93 1.01 15.12
N ARG A 123 -20.93 1.36 15.93
CA ARG A 123 -22.34 1.27 15.53
C ARG A 123 -22.64 2.14 14.31
N LYS A 124 -22.08 3.37 14.23
CA LYS A 124 -22.19 4.23 13.03
C LYS A 124 -21.56 3.59 11.80
N VAL A 125 -20.43 2.90 11.96
CA VAL A 125 -19.76 2.15 10.88
C VAL A 125 -20.65 1.00 10.41
N ILE A 126 -21.26 0.22 11.31
CA ILE A 126 -22.18 -0.88 10.98
C ILE A 126 -23.38 -0.36 10.17
N ARG A 127 -24.05 0.71 10.64
CA ARG A 127 -25.15 1.34 9.89
C ARG A 127 -24.73 1.74 8.49
N LYS A 128 -23.56 2.35 8.36
CA LYS A 128 -23.01 2.75 7.06
C LYS A 128 -22.72 1.55 6.16
N CYS A 129 -22.20 0.45 6.70
CA CYS A 129 -22.02 -0.79 5.97
C CYS A 129 -23.35 -1.34 5.43
N LEU A 130 -24.36 -1.45 6.29
CA LEU A 130 -25.69 -1.94 5.92
C LEU A 130 -26.34 -1.05 4.86
N MET A 131 -26.29 0.28 5.03
CA MET A 131 -26.82 1.24 4.07
C MET A 131 -26.17 1.07 2.68
N PHE A 132 -24.85 0.98 2.60
CA PHE A 132 -24.16 0.82 1.32
C PHE A 132 -24.48 -0.52 0.65
N ARG A 133 -24.54 -1.60 1.43
CA ARG A 133 -24.89 -2.93 0.92
C ARG A 133 -26.30 -2.98 0.40
N THR A 134 -27.26 -2.51 1.17
CA THR A 134 -28.69 -2.50 0.75
C THR A 134 -28.88 -1.67 -0.50
N LYS A 135 -28.25 -0.49 -0.57
CA LYS A 135 -28.48 0.46 -1.66
C LYS A 135 -27.79 0.06 -2.98
N TYR A 136 -26.62 -0.57 -2.93
CA TYR A 136 -25.77 -0.74 -4.12
C TYR A 136 -25.56 -2.19 -4.55
N ASP A 137 -25.48 -3.15 -3.63
CA ASP A 137 -25.09 -4.52 -3.94
C ASP A 137 -26.15 -5.59 -3.64
N GLY A 138 -27.16 -5.29 -2.84
CA GLY A 138 -28.20 -6.27 -2.40
C GLY A 138 -27.65 -7.47 -1.63
N LYS A 139 -26.38 -7.46 -1.24
CA LYS A 139 -25.69 -8.55 -0.54
C LYS A 139 -25.49 -8.20 0.93
N LEU A 140 -25.39 -9.23 1.78
CA LEU A 140 -25.13 -9.07 3.19
C LEU A 140 -23.75 -8.46 3.48
N MET A 141 -23.59 -7.87 4.66
CA MET A 141 -22.35 -7.31 5.15
C MET A 141 -21.27 -8.41 5.23
N SER A 142 -20.03 -8.07 4.89
CA SER A 142 -18.86 -8.96 5.00
C SER A 142 -17.71 -8.25 5.70
N ASP A 143 -16.73 -9.02 6.18
CA ASP A 143 -15.50 -8.51 6.77
C ASP A 143 -14.75 -7.54 5.85
N MET A 144 -14.75 -7.82 4.55
CA MET A 144 -14.15 -6.94 3.54
C MET A 144 -14.83 -5.56 3.54
N TYR A 145 -16.17 -5.55 3.58
CA TYR A 145 -16.93 -4.29 3.61
C TYR A 145 -16.70 -3.53 4.91
N LEU A 146 -16.69 -4.23 6.04
CA LEU A 146 -16.41 -3.61 7.32
C LEU A 146 -15.03 -2.95 7.33
N ARG A 147 -14.00 -3.66 6.88
CA ARG A 147 -12.65 -3.12 6.73
C ARG A 147 -12.61 -1.88 5.83
N LYS A 148 -13.31 -1.92 4.69
CA LYS A 148 -13.40 -0.79 3.76
C LYS A 148 -14.04 0.43 4.41
N ILE A 149 -15.20 0.26 5.06
CA ILE A 149 -15.93 1.37 5.68
C ILE A 149 -15.19 1.91 6.90
N LEU A 150 -14.56 1.06 7.71
CA LEU A 150 -13.70 1.51 8.82
C LEU A 150 -12.59 2.46 8.38
N LYS A 151 -12.00 2.26 7.20
CA LYS A 151 -10.94 3.16 6.68
C LYS A 151 -11.42 4.54 6.25
N ILE A 152 -12.71 4.68 5.91
CA ILE A 152 -13.29 5.90 5.31
C ILE A 152 -14.49 6.45 6.08
N ALA A 153 -14.75 5.97 7.31
CA ALA A 153 -15.81 6.47 8.15
C ALA A 153 -15.56 7.94 8.54
N THR A 154 -16.62 8.66 8.87
CA THR A 154 -16.53 10.07 9.27
C THR A 154 -15.57 10.24 10.46
N GLY A 155 -14.58 11.11 10.32
CA GLY A 155 -13.56 11.35 11.34
C GLY A 155 -12.48 10.26 11.44
N VAL A 156 -12.50 9.27 10.53
CA VAL A 156 -11.51 8.18 10.47
C VAL A 156 -10.72 8.26 9.17
N GLN A 157 -9.45 7.93 9.22
CA GLN A 157 -8.63 7.74 8.03
C GLN A 157 -7.68 6.56 8.25
N GLY A 158 -7.79 5.56 7.39
CA GLY A 158 -6.83 4.46 7.35
C GLY A 158 -5.68 4.74 6.40
N VAL A 159 -4.54 4.13 6.66
CA VAL A 159 -3.37 4.19 5.76
C VAL A 159 -3.66 3.49 4.43
N SER A 160 -2.99 3.94 3.38
CA SER A 160 -2.98 3.29 2.09
C SER A 160 -1.81 2.29 1.98
N ASN A 161 -1.88 1.41 0.97
CA ASN A 161 -0.77 0.53 0.60
C ASN A 161 -0.58 0.59 -0.91
N PHE A 162 0.64 0.69 -1.37
CA PHE A 162 0.93 0.65 -2.80
C PHE A 162 0.49 -0.69 -3.39
N ARG A 163 -0.24 -0.67 -4.51
CA ARG A 163 -0.83 -1.89 -5.08
C ARG A 163 0.25 -2.80 -5.66
N PRO A 164 0.28 -4.10 -5.30
CA PRO A 164 1.28 -5.03 -5.80
C PRO A 164 1.35 -5.12 -7.33
N THR A 165 0.20 -5.06 -8.01
CA THR A 165 0.12 -5.09 -9.47
C THR A 165 0.73 -3.86 -10.14
N ALA A 166 0.52 -2.67 -9.57
CA ALA A 166 1.13 -1.44 -10.04
C ALA A 166 2.66 -1.45 -9.80
N ALA A 167 3.09 -1.92 -8.64
CA ALA A 167 4.52 -2.09 -8.37
C ALA A 167 5.16 -3.08 -9.34
N SER A 168 4.52 -4.22 -9.58
CA SER A 168 5.02 -5.21 -10.55
C SER A 168 5.10 -4.64 -11.97
N ALA A 169 4.13 -3.82 -12.41
CA ALA A 169 4.18 -3.15 -13.70
C ALA A 169 5.40 -2.22 -13.83
N ILE A 170 5.69 -1.46 -12.78
CA ILE A 170 6.87 -0.60 -12.71
C ILE A 170 8.15 -1.44 -12.76
N TYR A 171 8.23 -2.52 -12.00
CA TYR A 171 9.39 -3.42 -12.01
C TYR A 171 9.63 -4.07 -13.36
N GLU A 172 8.58 -4.51 -14.07
CA GLU A 172 8.70 -5.07 -15.42
C GLU A 172 9.24 -4.05 -16.43
N THR A 173 8.93 -2.77 -16.25
CA THR A 173 9.33 -1.70 -17.18
C THR A 173 10.71 -1.13 -16.85
N PHE A 174 10.99 -0.85 -15.58
CA PHE A 174 12.18 -0.10 -15.15
C PHE A 174 13.20 -0.94 -14.38
N GLY A 175 12.94 -2.22 -14.12
CA GLY A 175 13.75 -3.07 -13.24
C GLY A 175 15.17 -3.38 -13.71
N GLY A 176 15.57 -2.95 -14.91
CA GLY A 176 16.92 -3.09 -15.42
C GLY A 176 17.42 -4.55 -15.42
N ALA A 177 18.60 -4.80 -14.85
CA ALA A 177 19.18 -6.13 -14.66
C ALA A 177 18.67 -6.86 -13.40
N GLY A 178 17.70 -6.28 -12.67
CA GLY A 178 16.92 -6.98 -11.66
C GLY A 178 17.26 -6.68 -10.20
N THR A 179 18.11 -5.68 -9.90
CA THR A 179 18.35 -5.23 -8.53
C THR A 179 17.57 -3.96 -8.24
N THR A 180 16.69 -4.00 -7.23
CA THR A 180 15.91 -2.83 -6.81
C THR A 180 16.13 -2.51 -5.35
N TRP A 181 16.11 -1.21 -5.00
CA TRP A 181 16.05 -0.71 -3.63
C TRP A 181 14.77 0.07 -3.41
N ASP A 182 13.97 -0.38 -2.44
CA ASP A 182 12.80 0.31 -1.90
C ASP A 182 13.20 1.02 -0.61
N MET A 183 13.27 2.34 -0.67
CA MET A 183 13.80 3.17 0.41
C MET A 183 12.84 3.32 1.60
N SER A 184 11.56 2.96 1.44
CA SER A 184 10.53 3.03 2.49
C SER A 184 9.50 1.95 2.22
N CYS A 185 9.83 0.69 2.59
CA CYS A 185 9.06 -0.50 2.21
C CYS A 185 7.59 -0.45 2.60
N GLY A 186 7.29 0.15 3.75
CA GLY A 186 5.94 0.30 4.27
C GLY A 186 5.21 -1.05 4.39
N TRP A 187 3.99 -1.10 3.90
CA TRP A 187 3.08 -2.24 4.09
C TRP A 187 3.27 -3.38 3.07
N GLY A 188 4.48 -3.55 2.51
CA GLY A 188 4.87 -4.69 1.70
C GLY A 188 4.22 -4.81 0.32
N GLY A 189 3.41 -3.84 -0.12
CA GLY A 189 2.81 -3.89 -1.45
C GLY A 189 3.85 -3.88 -2.57
N ARG A 190 4.92 -3.10 -2.43
CA ARG A 190 6.03 -3.07 -3.38
C ARG A 190 6.91 -4.31 -3.29
N LEU A 191 7.17 -4.85 -2.07
CA LEU A 191 7.85 -6.13 -1.91
C LEU A 191 7.05 -7.27 -2.59
N LEU A 192 5.74 -7.34 -2.35
CA LEU A 192 4.89 -8.36 -3.00
C LEU A 192 4.92 -8.19 -4.53
N GLY A 193 4.90 -6.96 -5.04
CA GLY A 193 5.08 -6.66 -6.47
C GLY A 193 6.42 -7.13 -7.03
N ALA A 194 7.52 -6.99 -6.28
CA ALA A 194 8.84 -7.51 -6.64
C ALA A 194 8.87 -9.05 -6.65
N LEU A 195 8.21 -9.68 -5.66
CA LEU A 195 8.07 -11.14 -5.62
C LEU A 195 7.26 -11.70 -6.81
N MET A 196 6.25 -10.95 -7.27
CA MET A 196 5.47 -11.28 -8.48
C MET A 196 6.27 -11.09 -9.77
N SER A 197 7.10 -10.07 -9.84
CA SER A 197 7.83 -9.67 -11.05
C SER A 197 8.77 -10.78 -11.54
N LYS A 198 8.85 -10.96 -12.86
CA LYS A 198 9.82 -11.83 -13.49
C LYS A 198 11.19 -11.17 -13.64
N ARG A 199 11.23 -9.84 -13.59
CA ARG A 199 12.45 -9.05 -13.83
C ARG A 199 13.29 -8.87 -12.56
N ILE A 200 12.66 -8.69 -11.40
CA ILE A 200 13.40 -8.45 -10.15
C ILE A 200 13.93 -9.78 -9.59
N HIS A 201 15.23 -9.82 -9.33
CA HIS A 201 15.93 -10.95 -8.71
C HIS A 201 16.41 -10.61 -7.30
N THR A 202 16.82 -9.35 -7.08
CA THR A 202 17.26 -8.84 -5.78
C THR A 202 16.41 -7.64 -5.38
N TYR A 203 15.80 -7.72 -4.21
CA TYR A 203 15.07 -6.64 -3.58
C TYR A 203 15.78 -6.23 -2.29
N ILE A 204 16.20 -4.99 -2.21
CA ILE A 204 16.75 -4.38 -1.00
C ILE A 204 15.64 -3.50 -0.43
N GLY A 205 15.34 -3.65 0.86
CA GLY A 205 14.29 -2.88 1.51
C GLY A 205 14.74 -2.24 2.80
N THR A 206 14.42 -0.96 2.98
CA THR A 206 14.63 -0.24 4.24
C THR A 206 13.32 0.25 4.82
N ASP A 207 13.13 0.08 6.12
CA ASP A 207 12.00 0.64 6.88
C ASP A 207 12.40 0.76 8.35
N PRO A 208 12.20 1.91 9.02
CA PRO A 208 12.65 2.10 10.38
C PRO A 208 11.72 1.48 11.43
N SER A 209 10.48 1.13 11.07
CA SER A 209 9.51 0.55 12.01
C SER A 209 9.79 -0.92 12.27
N THR A 210 10.03 -1.26 13.53
CA THR A 210 10.29 -2.64 13.97
C THR A 210 9.14 -3.59 13.62
N LEU A 211 7.89 -3.16 13.78
CA LEU A 211 6.73 -4.00 13.45
C LEU A 211 6.59 -4.20 11.94
N THR A 212 6.82 -3.16 11.15
CA THR A 212 6.82 -3.23 9.69
C THR A 212 7.93 -4.14 9.20
N TYR A 213 9.16 -3.98 9.70
CA TYR A 213 10.29 -4.84 9.39
C TYR A 213 10.01 -6.33 9.68
N ARG A 214 9.39 -6.64 10.82
CA ARG A 214 8.98 -8.02 11.14
C ARG A 214 7.94 -8.57 10.16
N GLY A 215 6.96 -7.76 9.75
CA GLY A 215 5.96 -8.14 8.74
C GLY A 215 6.60 -8.42 7.37
N LEU A 216 7.52 -7.56 6.93
CA LEU A 216 8.30 -7.76 5.71
C LEU A 216 9.14 -9.03 5.77
N GLY A 217 9.79 -9.31 6.92
CA GLY A 217 10.55 -10.53 7.15
C GLY A 217 9.70 -11.79 7.01
N LYS A 218 8.50 -11.81 7.60
CA LYS A 218 7.56 -12.92 7.43
C LYS A 218 7.14 -13.11 5.96
N MET A 219 6.87 -12.00 5.23
CA MET A 219 6.53 -12.07 3.81
C MET A 219 7.70 -12.65 3.00
N ARG A 220 8.94 -12.21 3.24
CA ARG A 220 10.15 -12.78 2.63
C ARG A 220 10.24 -14.28 2.87
N ASP A 221 10.08 -14.71 4.12
CA ASP A 221 10.27 -16.10 4.52
C ASP A 221 9.19 -17.03 3.93
N ASP A 222 7.92 -16.61 3.94
CA ASP A 222 6.78 -17.33 3.36
C ASP A 222 6.94 -17.53 1.83
N PHE A 223 7.62 -16.61 1.15
CA PHE A 223 7.84 -16.68 -0.31
C PHE A 223 9.29 -16.97 -0.71
N SER A 224 10.12 -17.44 0.21
CA SER A 224 11.53 -17.81 -0.06
C SER A 224 11.70 -18.86 -1.16
N TYR A 225 10.69 -19.74 -1.33
CA TYR A 225 10.66 -20.75 -2.40
C TYR A 225 10.67 -20.17 -3.83
N LEU A 226 10.45 -18.86 -3.99
CA LEU A 226 10.53 -18.16 -5.27
C LEU A 226 11.98 -17.93 -5.74
N GLY A 227 12.98 -18.19 -4.87
CA GLY A 227 14.39 -18.09 -5.19
C GLY A 227 14.90 -16.65 -5.41
N LYS A 228 14.17 -15.64 -4.90
CA LYS A 228 14.59 -14.24 -4.97
C LYS A 228 15.45 -13.87 -3.76
N ASN A 229 16.47 -13.06 -3.98
CA ASN A 229 17.23 -12.45 -2.89
C ASN A 229 16.47 -11.25 -2.32
N VAL A 230 16.11 -11.31 -1.03
CA VAL A 230 15.39 -10.21 -0.35
C VAL A 230 16.18 -9.80 0.88
N GLU A 231 16.80 -8.64 0.80
CA GLU A 231 17.59 -8.03 1.86
C GLU A 231 16.74 -6.95 2.55
N LEU A 232 16.57 -7.05 3.86
CA LEU A 232 15.75 -6.12 4.63
C LEU A 232 16.59 -5.51 5.76
N HIS A 233 16.44 -4.20 5.94
CA HIS A 233 17.16 -3.42 6.95
C HIS A 233 16.16 -2.62 7.80
N CYS A 234 16.22 -2.80 9.13
CA CYS A 234 15.39 -2.06 10.09
C CYS A 234 16.03 -0.70 10.42
N LEU A 235 15.98 0.22 9.47
CA LEU A 235 16.53 1.58 9.60
C LEU A 235 15.92 2.51 8.55
N GLY A 236 16.01 3.81 8.78
CA GLY A 236 15.61 4.81 7.78
C GLY A 236 16.57 4.83 6.59
N SER A 237 16.05 5.14 5.42
CA SER A 237 16.82 5.17 4.17
C SER A 237 17.96 6.21 4.18
N GLU A 238 17.82 7.25 4.98
CA GLU A 238 18.88 8.25 5.20
C GLU A 238 20.10 7.69 5.94
N ALA A 239 19.96 6.54 6.60
CA ALA A 239 21.05 5.85 7.31
C ALA A 239 21.58 4.62 6.55
N TYR A 240 20.92 4.20 5.46
CA TYR A 240 21.36 3.07 4.63
C TYR A 240 22.35 3.53 3.56
N LEU A 241 23.54 2.95 3.57
CA LEU A 241 24.57 3.26 2.58
C LEU A 241 24.71 2.10 1.58
N PRO A 242 24.11 2.18 0.39
CA PRO A 242 24.19 1.11 -0.60
C PRO A 242 25.61 1.00 -1.19
N GLN A 243 25.91 -0.19 -1.71
CA GLN A 243 27.12 -0.38 -2.51
C GLN A 243 27.06 0.52 -3.75
N PRO A 244 28.18 1.21 -4.11
CA PRO A 244 28.16 2.08 -5.27
C PRO A 244 27.85 1.33 -6.56
N ASN A 245 27.02 1.93 -7.43
CA ASN A 245 26.71 1.42 -8.76
C ASN A 245 26.24 -0.05 -8.79
N SER A 246 25.45 -0.46 -7.79
CA SER A 246 24.94 -1.83 -7.64
C SER A 246 23.47 -1.99 -7.95
N ILE A 247 22.71 -0.89 -8.01
CA ILE A 247 21.26 -0.87 -8.09
C ILE A 247 20.80 -0.42 -9.49
N ASP A 248 19.86 -1.15 -10.07
CA ASP A 248 19.26 -0.81 -11.37
C ASP A 248 18.09 0.14 -11.21
N LEU A 249 17.30 -0.05 -10.15
CA LEU A 249 16.09 0.73 -9.88
C LEU A 249 15.98 1.07 -8.40
N CYS A 250 15.85 2.34 -8.07
CA CYS A 250 15.32 2.79 -6.79
C CYS A 250 13.84 3.14 -6.97
N PHE A 251 12.95 2.52 -6.20
CA PHE A 251 11.51 2.79 -6.30
C PHE A 251 10.86 2.82 -4.94
N THR A 252 10.22 3.94 -4.61
CA THR A 252 9.54 4.09 -3.32
C THR A 252 8.40 5.10 -3.36
N SER A 253 7.55 5.03 -2.32
CA SER A 253 6.68 6.09 -1.85
C SER A 253 7.12 6.40 -0.42
N PRO A 254 7.91 7.46 -0.18
CA PRO A 254 8.41 7.80 1.15
C PRO A 254 7.30 8.40 2.01
N PRO A 255 7.51 8.56 3.33
CA PRO A 255 6.57 9.32 4.16
C PRO A 255 6.45 10.77 3.67
N TYR A 256 5.23 11.31 3.69
CA TYR A 256 4.96 12.72 3.32
C TYR A 256 5.06 13.62 4.54
N PHE A 257 6.27 13.73 5.07
CA PHE A 257 6.64 14.42 6.30
C PHE A 257 5.90 13.84 7.52
N ASP A 258 4.98 14.58 8.16
CA ASP A 258 4.25 14.21 9.37
C ASP A 258 2.78 13.82 9.12
N THR A 259 2.40 13.63 7.84
CA THR A 259 1.01 13.34 7.44
C THR A 259 0.49 12.04 8.03
N GLU A 260 1.34 11.03 8.13
CA GLU A 260 1.02 9.72 8.70
C GLU A 260 2.03 9.37 9.79
N ARG A 261 1.52 9.09 10.99
CA ARG A 261 2.33 8.71 12.15
C ARG A 261 2.34 7.20 12.28
N TYR A 262 3.25 6.55 11.55
CA TYR A 262 3.30 5.09 11.40
C TYR A 262 3.65 4.35 12.69
N SER A 263 4.51 4.91 13.53
CA SER A 263 4.85 4.42 14.87
C SER A 263 5.39 5.55 15.74
N GLU A 264 5.52 5.31 17.04
CA GLU A 264 6.10 6.25 18.01
C GLU A 264 7.60 5.98 18.26
N GLU A 265 8.22 5.12 17.43
CA GLU A 265 9.65 4.85 17.53
C GLU A 265 10.45 6.08 17.12
N ASP A 266 11.50 6.42 17.85
CA ASP A 266 12.38 7.57 17.61
C ASP A 266 13.14 7.50 16.27
N THR A 267 13.17 6.32 15.66
CA THR A 267 13.70 6.08 14.31
C THR A 267 12.82 6.64 13.18
N GLN A 268 11.56 7.02 13.48
CA GLN A 268 10.65 7.59 12.48
C GLN A 268 11.12 8.95 11.99
N SER A 269 11.05 9.19 10.68
CA SER A 269 11.60 10.42 10.07
C SER A 269 11.00 11.70 10.63
N TYR A 270 9.70 11.73 10.93
CA TYR A 270 9.02 12.91 11.48
C TYR A 270 9.41 13.21 12.94
N LEU A 271 9.82 12.20 13.72
CA LEU A 271 10.35 12.37 15.08
C LEU A 271 11.83 12.76 15.07
N LYS A 272 12.62 12.10 14.22
CA LYS A 272 14.04 12.36 14.05
C LYS A 272 14.33 13.74 13.44
N PHE A 273 13.44 14.20 12.55
CA PHE A 273 13.52 15.47 11.84
C PHE A 273 12.20 16.26 12.03
N PRO A 274 11.99 16.93 13.17
CA PRO A 274 10.67 17.45 13.56
C PRO A 274 10.22 18.68 12.78
N SER A 275 11.11 19.40 12.08
CA SER A 275 10.71 20.48 11.17
C SER A 275 10.74 20.01 9.72
N TYR A 276 9.86 20.59 8.88
CA TYR A 276 9.86 20.28 7.44
C TYR A 276 11.22 20.52 6.79
N LYS A 277 11.92 21.57 7.18
CA LYS A 277 13.27 21.89 6.69
C LYS A 277 14.28 20.83 7.08
N ASP A 278 14.24 20.36 8.33
CA ASP A 278 15.14 19.31 8.81
C ASP A 278 14.82 17.98 8.14
N TRP A 279 13.54 17.65 8.00
CA TRP A 279 13.10 16.46 7.28
C TRP A 279 13.51 16.49 5.80
N SER A 280 13.32 17.62 5.12
CA SER A 280 13.71 17.78 3.71
C SER A 280 15.23 17.60 3.51
N ASN A 281 16.06 18.15 4.41
CA ASN A 281 17.51 18.06 4.31
C ASN A 281 18.09 16.78 4.92
N GLY A 282 17.62 16.39 6.10
CA GLY A 282 18.16 15.26 6.87
C GLY A 282 17.66 13.91 6.39
N PHE A 283 16.39 13.82 6.00
CA PHE A 283 15.79 12.59 5.49
C PHE A 283 15.79 12.54 3.97
N LEU A 284 15.03 13.42 3.30
CA LEU A 284 14.79 13.30 1.87
C LEU A 284 16.07 13.51 1.04
N GLN A 285 16.80 14.61 1.28
CA GLN A 285 18.02 14.89 0.53
C GLN A 285 19.12 13.84 0.80
N GLN A 286 19.23 13.37 2.03
CA GLN A 286 20.23 12.34 2.37
C GLN A 286 19.89 11.01 1.71
N THR A 287 18.63 10.59 1.72
CA THR A 287 18.15 9.42 0.96
C THR A 287 18.49 9.54 -0.53
N LEU A 288 18.21 10.70 -1.14
CA LEU A 288 18.51 10.95 -2.56
C LEU A 288 20.02 10.92 -2.88
N ARG A 289 20.91 11.34 -1.96
CA ARG A 289 22.37 11.15 -2.10
C ARG A 289 22.74 9.67 -2.13
N HIS A 290 22.14 8.87 -1.24
CA HIS A 290 22.38 7.44 -1.20
C HIS A 290 21.82 6.74 -2.44
N VAL A 291 20.66 7.18 -2.96
CA VAL A 291 20.13 6.72 -4.24
C VAL A 291 21.11 6.98 -5.37
N ASN A 292 21.62 8.20 -5.50
CA ASN A 292 22.58 8.54 -6.56
C ASN A 292 23.87 7.72 -6.42
N ARG A 293 24.36 7.48 -5.18
CA ARG A 293 25.50 6.58 -4.94
C ARG A 293 25.23 5.15 -5.41
N GLY A 294 24.06 4.59 -5.02
CA GLY A 294 23.71 3.18 -5.27
C GLY A 294 23.37 2.87 -6.71
N LEU A 295 22.72 3.79 -7.42
CA LEU A 295 22.30 3.58 -8.80
C LEU A 295 23.51 3.36 -9.71
N LYS A 296 23.37 2.39 -10.63
CA LYS A 296 24.24 2.24 -11.80
C LYS A 296 24.05 3.42 -12.74
N LYS A 297 25.03 3.69 -13.62
CA LYS A 297 24.85 4.57 -14.75
C LYS A 297 23.70 4.04 -15.63
N GLY A 298 22.75 4.91 -15.98
CA GLY A 298 21.51 4.53 -16.66
C GLY A 298 20.42 3.96 -15.74
N GLY A 299 20.72 3.78 -14.45
CA GLY A 299 19.74 3.34 -13.45
C GLY A 299 18.71 4.42 -13.14
N HIS A 300 17.52 4.00 -12.73
CA HIS A 300 16.38 4.88 -12.52
C HIS A 300 16.02 5.06 -11.03
N LEU A 301 15.57 6.25 -10.69
CA LEU A 301 14.79 6.50 -9.48
C LEU A 301 13.34 6.80 -9.89
N LEU A 302 12.40 6.04 -9.34
CA LEU A 302 10.97 6.32 -9.40
C LEU A 302 10.48 6.71 -8.01
N LEU A 303 9.99 7.94 -7.88
CA LEU A 303 9.59 8.53 -6.60
C LEU A 303 8.11 8.88 -6.64
N ASN A 304 7.26 8.05 -6.00
CA ASN A 304 5.84 8.36 -5.81
C ASN A 304 5.70 9.25 -4.59
N ILE A 305 5.47 10.52 -4.82
CA ILE A 305 5.37 11.53 -3.76
C ILE A 305 4.41 12.64 -4.19
N ALA A 306 3.59 13.12 -3.27
CA ALA A 306 2.63 14.18 -3.51
C ALA A 306 2.73 15.27 -2.44
N ASN A 307 2.21 16.45 -2.74
CA ASN A 307 2.12 17.53 -1.79
C ASN A 307 1.22 17.18 -0.61
N ALA A 308 1.62 17.54 0.60
CA ALA A 308 0.88 17.28 1.84
C ALA A 308 0.61 18.61 2.58
N GLY A 309 -0.66 18.94 2.69
CA GLY A 309 -1.07 20.21 3.35
C GLY A 309 -0.45 21.42 2.66
N LYS A 310 0.35 22.20 3.42
CA LYS A 310 1.03 23.41 2.94
C LYS A 310 2.45 23.18 2.43
N PHE A 311 2.95 21.95 2.48
CA PHE A 311 4.35 21.65 2.14
C PHE A 311 4.51 21.29 0.65
N PRO A 312 5.39 21.98 -0.08
CA PRO A 312 5.64 21.76 -1.50
C PRO A 312 6.60 20.58 -1.69
N ILE A 313 6.16 19.38 -1.30
CA ILE A 313 7.03 18.18 -1.25
C ILE A 313 7.44 17.75 -2.67
N GLU A 314 6.54 17.89 -3.65
CA GLU A 314 6.80 17.54 -5.05
C GLU A 314 7.95 18.37 -5.64
N GLU A 315 7.84 19.70 -5.50
CA GLU A 315 8.85 20.64 -6.02
C GLU A 315 10.20 20.45 -5.32
N ASP A 316 10.17 20.23 -4.00
CA ASP A 316 11.37 19.97 -3.21
C ASP A 316 12.02 18.65 -3.60
N ALA A 317 11.24 17.59 -3.81
CA ALA A 317 11.77 16.30 -4.25
C ALA A 317 12.49 16.40 -5.60
N VAL A 318 11.88 17.09 -6.57
CA VAL A 318 12.48 17.31 -7.90
C VAL A 318 13.75 18.17 -7.78
N ARG A 319 13.71 19.25 -7.02
CA ARG A 319 14.85 20.15 -6.79
C ARG A 319 16.02 19.43 -6.12
N LEU A 320 15.73 18.65 -5.06
CA LEU A 320 16.74 17.91 -4.31
C LEU A 320 17.35 16.76 -5.11
N ALA A 321 16.54 16.04 -5.90
CA ALA A 321 17.03 14.99 -6.78
C ALA A 321 18.01 15.54 -7.83
N LYS A 322 17.68 16.69 -8.46
CA LYS A 322 18.60 17.39 -9.37
C LYS A 322 19.87 17.86 -8.65
N LYS A 323 19.74 18.40 -7.45
CA LYS A 323 20.88 18.88 -6.65
C LYS A 323 21.89 17.78 -6.32
N VAL A 324 21.44 16.53 -6.17
CA VAL A 324 22.34 15.38 -5.90
C VAL A 324 22.87 14.71 -7.17
N GLY A 325 22.55 15.23 -8.37
CA GLY A 325 23.10 14.75 -9.64
C GLY A 325 22.20 13.80 -10.43
N LEU A 326 20.91 13.70 -10.07
CA LEU A 326 19.94 12.93 -10.85
C LEU A 326 19.25 13.81 -11.89
N THR A 327 19.05 13.29 -13.10
CA THR A 327 18.37 13.99 -14.19
C THR A 327 16.89 13.64 -14.22
N HIS A 328 16.01 14.63 -14.12
CA HIS A 328 14.55 14.44 -14.21
C HIS A 328 14.13 14.15 -15.65
N LYS A 329 13.35 13.08 -15.87
CA LYS A 329 12.89 12.61 -17.19
C LYS A 329 11.38 12.68 -17.40
N GLY A 330 10.63 13.19 -16.44
CA GLY A 330 9.16 13.27 -16.50
C GLY A 330 8.50 12.54 -15.35
N GLU A 331 7.24 12.21 -15.54
CA GLU A 331 6.42 11.54 -14.51
C GLU A 331 5.49 10.48 -15.09
N LEU A 332 5.15 9.49 -14.26
CA LEU A 332 4.01 8.61 -14.47
C LEU A 332 2.84 9.06 -13.60
N LYS A 333 1.63 8.74 -14.03
CA LYS A 333 0.39 9.04 -13.30
C LYS A 333 -0.15 7.77 -12.67
N LEU A 334 0.03 7.60 -11.36
CA LEU A 334 -0.58 6.50 -10.62
C LEU A 334 -2.08 6.75 -10.48
N SER A 335 -2.91 5.99 -11.17
CA SER A 335 -4.37 6.16 -11.17
C SER A 335 -4.96 5.80 -9.81
N LEU A 336 -5.64 6.76 -9.16
CA LEU A 336 -6.34 6.58 -7.88
C LEU A 336 -7.85 6.36 -8.05
N SER A 337 -8.39 6.67 -9.23
CA SER A 337 -9.79 6.46 -9.58
C SER A 337 -9.93 5.79 -10.94
N ALA A 338 -11.14 5.37 -11.30
CA ALA A 338 -11.43 4.87 -12.63
C ALA A 338 -11.11 5.93 -13.70
N LEU A 339 -10.56 5.48 -14.83
CA LEU A 339 -10.36 6.31 -16.02
C LEU A 339 -11.70 6.51 -16.71
N ASN A 340 -12.12 7.75 -16.88
CA ASN A 340 -13.35 8.10 -17.58
C ASN A 340 -13.14 9.33 -18.48
N ALA A 341 -14.13 9.69 -19.28
CA ALA A 341 -14.05 10.82 -20.21
C ALA A 341 -13.84 12.18 -19.50
N GLY A 342 -14.20 12.32 -18.23
CA GLY A 342 -14.00 13.54 -17.42
C GLY A 342 -12.63 13.61 -16.73
N GLY A 343 -11.73 12.65 -17.01
CA GLY A 343 -10.43 12.55 -16.36
C GLY A 343 -10.40 11.55 -15.22
N PHE A 344 -9.31 11.55 -14.45
CA PHE A 344 -9.12 10.66 -13.29
C PHE A 344 -8.23 11.33 -12.24
N LYS A 345 -8.39 10.90 -10.99
CA LYS A 345 -7.47 11.30 -9.91
C LYS A 345 -6.21 10.46 -9.99
N TYR A 346 -5.07 11.09 -9.82
CA TYR A 346 -3.77 10.41 -9.82
C TYR A 346 -2.81 11.02 -8.79
N GLU A 347 -1.77 10.27 -8.45
CA GLU A 347 -0.56 10.77 -7.81
C GLU A 347 0.61 10.68 -8.79
N PRO A 348 1.53 11.65 -8.78
CA PRO A 348 2.71 11.60 -9.64
C PRO A 348 3.72 10.55 -9.14
N ILE A 349 4.39 9.91 -10.09
CA ILE A 349 5.60 9.13 -9.85
C ILE A 349 6.68 9.78 -10.70
N PHE A 350 7.53 10.58 -10.08
CA PHE A 350 8.62 11.27 -10.79
C PHE A 350 9.70 10.29 -11.22
N ILE A 351 10.17 10.44 -12.47
CA ILE A 351 11.21 9.60 -13.07
C ILE A 351 12.51 10.38 -13.09
N PHE A 352 13.56 9.81 -12.53
CA PHE A 352 14.92 10.33 -12.64
C PHE A 352 15.86 9.23 -13.13
N ILE A 353 16.97 9.66 -13.74
CA ILE A 353 18.04 8.78 -14.21
C ILE A 353 19.40 9.28 -13.69
N LYS A 354 20.29 8.34 -13.39
CA LYS A 354 21.71 8.64 -13.17
C LYS A 354 22.46 8.57 -14.49
N GLU A 355 22.89 9.71 -15.01
CA GLU A 355 23.57 9.80 -16.34
C GLU A 355 25.09 9.60 -16.24
N GLN A 356 25.72 9.93 -15.10
CA GLN A 356 27.17 9.86 -14.89
C GLN A 356 27.57 8.88 -13.77
#